data_47d5c336dde6f0d3700ab1131f009449
#
_entry.id   47d5c336dde6f0d3700ab1131f009449
#
_cell.length_a   1.000
_cell.length_b   1.000
_cell.length_c   1.000
_cell.angle_alpha   90.00
_cell.angle_beta   90.00
_cell.angle_gamma   90.00
#
_symmetry.space_group_name_H-M   'P 1'
#
loop_
_entity.id
_entity.type
_entity.pdbx_description
1 polymer ?
#
loop_
_entity_poly.entity_id
_entity_poly.type
_entity_poly.pdbx_seq_one_letter_code
_entity_poly.pdbx_strand_id
1 'polypeptide(L)'
;SIAAQGGINAAKNYHNDGDSVYRLFYDTVKGGDYRAREGNVYRLAELSVNIIDQAVAQGVPFAREYGGMLDNRSFGGAQVSRTFYAKGQTGQQLLLGAYSALNRQIHEGTVKMYNRHEMLDLVVVNGHAKGIITRNLVTGEIKRHAAHAVILATGGYGNVYFLSTNAMLSNVTASWRAHKRGAYFANPCYTQIHPTCIPQSGDYQSKLTLMSESLRNDGRVWVPKDKAVAEKLQRGEITANDIAEGDRDYFLERRYPSFGN
;
A
#
# COMPACT_ATOMS: atom_id res chain seq x y z
N SER A 1 1.99 2.89 1.22
CA SER A 1 1.66 3.38 0.08
C SER A 1 2.63 4.08 -0.82
N ILE A 2 3.41 5.09 -0.45
CA ILE A 2 4.37 5.68 -1.40
C ILE A 2 5.39 4.66 -1.91
N ALA A 3 5.74 3.67 -1.12
CA ALA A 3 6.64 2.59 -1.49
C ALA A 3 5.93 1.36 -2.11
N ALA A 4 4.62 1.41 -2.33
CA ALA A 4 3.89 0.34 -2.99
C ALA A 4 4.30 0.25 -4.46
N GLN A 5 4.64 -0.96 -4.92
CA GLN A 5 5.30 -1.17 -6.20
C GLN A 5 4.53 -2.11 -7.13
N GLY A 6 3.84 -3.10 -6.56
CA GLY A 6 3.19 -4.17 -7.30
C GLY A 6 2.12 -3.71 -8.29
N GLY A 7 1.32 -2.75 -7.91
CA GLY A 7 0.23 -2.23 -8.73
C GLY A 7 -1.06 -2.02 -7.96
N ILE A 8 -2.10 -1.67 -8.67
CA ILE A 8 -3.46 -1.46 -8.15
C ILE A 8 -4.46 -2.28 -8.96
N ASN A 9 -5.33 -3.01 -8.29
CA ASN A 9 -6.32 -3.87 -8.92
C ASN A 9 -7.56 -3.09 -9.36
N ALA A 10 -8.03 -3.36 -10.58
CA ALA A 10 -9.29 -2.84 -11.10
C ALA A 10 -9.94 -3.83 -12.08
N ALA A 11 -11.26 -3.96 -12.00
CA ALA A 11 -12.03 -4.94 -12.76
C ALA A 11 -12.32 -4.45 -14.19
N LYS A 12 -11.27 -4.12 -14.96
CA LYS A 12 -11.42 -3.63 -16.35
C LYS A 12 -11.53 -4.74 -17.40
N ASN A 13 -11.11 -5.96 -17.07
CA ASN A 13 -11.17 -7.13 -17.93
C ASN A 13 -10.58 -6.92 -19.35
N TYR A 14 -9.47 -6.20 -19.45
CA TYR A 14 -8.84 -5.87 -20.74
C TYR A 14 -8.35 -7.10 -21.52
N HIS A 15 -7.90 -8.13 -20.81
CA HIS A 15 -7.45 -9.39 -21.42
C HIS A 15 -8.59 -10.38 -21.72
N ASN A 16 -9.84 -10.02 -21.33
CA ASN A 16 -10.99 -10.89 -21.48
C ASN A 16 -10.79 -12.31 -20.88
N ASP A 17 -10.09 -12.35 -19.73
CA ASP A 17 -9.72 -13.56 -18.99
C ASP A 17 -10.74 -13.92 -17.89
N GLY A 18 -11.97 -13.39 -18.01
CA GLY A 18 -13.09 -13.67 -17.12
C GLY A 18 -13.08 -12.83 -15.85
N ASP A 19 -12.39 -11.69 -15.81
CA ASP A 19 -12.50 -10.74 -14.72
C ASP A 19 -13.83 -9.98 -14.76
N SER A 20 -14.29 -9.52 -13.61
CA SER A 20 -15.51 -8.73 -13.47
C SER A 20 -15.53 -8.01 -12.12
N VAL A 21 -16.41 -7.02 -12.00
CA VAL A 21 -16.69 -6.35 -10.71
C VAL A 21 -17.07 -7.37 -9.64
N TYR A 22 -17.93 -8.33 -9.97
CA TYR A 22 -18.35 -9.38 -9.03
C TYR A 22 -17.19 -10.29 -8.63
N ARG A 23 -16.30 -10.64 -9.55
CA ARG A 23 -15.12 -11.46 -9.26
C ARG A 23 -14.14 -10.72 -8.36
N LEU A 24 -13.87 -9.45 -8.64
CA LEU A 24 -13.02 -8.62 -7.75
C LEU A 24 -13.63 -8.48 -6.36
N PHE A 25 -14.95 -8.27 -6.28
CA PHE A 25 -15.68 -8.25 -5.02
C PHE A 25 -15.52 -9.57 -4.25
N TYR A 26 -15.80 -10.70 -4.91
CA TYR A 26 -15.72 -12.03 -4.30
C TYR A 26 -14.30 -12.33 -3.79
N ASP A 27 -13.28 -12.10 -4.62
CA ASP A 27 -11.89 -12.34 -4.27
C ASP A 27 -11.45 -11.47 -3.08
N THR A 28 -11.93 -10.23 -3.01
CA THR A 28 -11.63 -9.31 -1.90
C THR A 28 -12.30 -9.74 -0.60
N VAL A 29 -13.56 -10.13 -0.64
CA VAL A 29 -14.29 -10.62 0.55
C VAL A 29 -13.68 -11.92 1.05
N LYS A 30 -13.37 -12.85 0.14
CA LYS A 30 -12.73 -14.14 0.47
C LYS A 30 -11.32 -13.92 1.03
N GLY A 31 -10.51 -13.07 0.40
CA GLY A 31 -9.17 -12.73 0.86
C GLY A 31 -9.16 -12.03 2.22
N GLY A 32 -10.23 -11.34 2.57
CA GLY A 32 -10.48 -10.74 3.87
C GLY A 32 -11.15 -11.68 4.88
N ASP A 33 -11.15 -13.00 4.63
CA ASP A 33 -11.73 -14.02 5.52
C ASP A 33 -13.21 -13.75 5.88
N TYR A 34 -13.96 -13.21 4.92
CA TYR A 34 -15.40 -12.87 5.03
C TYR A 34 -15.72 -11.89 6.18
N ARG A 35 -14.76 -11.06 6.60
CA ARG A 35 -14.93 -10.10 7.70
C ARG A 35 -15.23 -8.68 7.25
N ALA A 36 -15.14 -8.42 5.96
CA ALA A 36 -15.40 -7.11 5.40
C ALA A 36 -16.91 -6.81 5.34
N ARG A 37 -17.27 -5.53 5.36
CA ARG A 37 -18.62 -5.09 5.04
C ARG A 37 -18.83 -5.19 3.53
N GLU A 38 -19.60 -6.19 3.10
CA GLU A 38 -19.75 -6.58 1.70
C GLU A 38 -20.19 -5.43 0.79
N GLY A 39 -21.19 -4.65 1.20
CA GLY A 39 -21.65 -3.50 0.43
C GLY A 39 -20.57 -2.46 0.15
N ASN A 40 -19.62 -2.24 1.09
CA ASN A 40 -18.50 -1.34 0.85
C ASN A 40 -17.49 -1.94 -0.12
N VAL A 41 -17.23 -3.25 -0.04
CA VAL A 41 -16.31 -3.95 -0.95
C VAL A 41 -16.87 -4.00 -2.35
N TYR A 42 -18.18 -4.27 -2.50
CA TYR A 42 -18.84 -4.26 -3.80
C TYR A 42 -18.74 -2.87 -4.45
N ARG A 43 -19.03 -1.82 -3.68
CA ARG A 43 -18.92 -0.45 -4.18
C ARG A 43 -17.48 -0.08 -4.58
N LEU A 44 -16.48 -0.54 -3.82
CA LEU A 44 -15.07 -0.36 -4.18
C LEU A 44 -14.76 -1.07 -5.52
N ALA A 45 -15.24 -2.29 -5.70
CA ALA A 45 -15.03 -3.05 -6.94
C ALA A 45 -15.68 -2.35 -8.15
N GLU A 46 -16.89 -1.80 -8.00
CA GLU A 46 -17.53 -0.98 -9.05
C GLU A 46 -16.70 0.26 -9.40
N LEU A 47 -16.23 1.00 -8.39
CA LEU A 47 -15.49 2.23 -8.59
C LEU A 47 -14.06 2.00 -9.11
N SER A 48 -13.52 0.79 -8.97
CA SER A 48 -12.13 0.48 -9.33
C SER A 48 -11.80 0.86 -10.78
N VAL A 49 -12.74 0.64 -11.68
CA VAL A 49 -12.61 0.94 -13.12
C VAL A 49 -12.40 2.45 -13.32
N ASN A 50 -13.24 3.26 -12.70
CA ASN A 50 -13.19 4.72 -12.81
C ASN A 50 -11.96 5.32 -12.11
N ILE A 51 -11.50 4.70 -11.02
CA ILE A 51 -10.29 5.13 -10.28
C ILE A 51 -9.05 5.05 -11.18
N ILE A 52 -8.92 4.01 -12.00
CA ILE A 52 -7.81 3.90 -12.95
C ILE A 52 -7.88 5.01 -13.99
N ASP A 53 -9.06 5.26 -14.56
CA ASP A 53 -9.24 6.31 -15.57
C ASP A 53 -8.96 7.69 -15.00
N GLN A 54 -9.41 7.97 -13.77
CA GLN A 54 -9.10 9.20 -13.05
C GLN A 54 -7.61 9.35 -12.80
N ALA A 55 -6.93 8.29 -12.38
CA ALA A 55 -5.49 8.32 -12.14
C ALA A 55 -4.71 8.60 -13.44
N VAL A 56 -5.12 8.00 -14.57
CA VAL A 56 -4.55 8.32 -15.89
C VAL A 56 -4.77 9.77 -16.25
N ALA A 57 -5.99 10.30 -16.05
CA ALA A 57 -6.30 11.72 -16.32
C ALA A 57 -5.51 12.68 -15.42
N GLN A 58 -5.10 12.25 -14.22
CA GLN A 58 -4.22 12.99 -13.32
C GLN A 58 -2.73 12.88 -13.68
N GLY A 59 -2.39 12.16 -14.75
CA GLY A 59 -1.03 12.03 -15.25
C GLY A 59 -0.22 10.87 -14.67
N VAL A 60 -0.86 9.89 -14.05
CA VAL A 60 -0.16 8.69 -13.57
C VAL A 60 0.32 7.85 -14.77
N PRO A 61 1.64 7.62 -14.91
CA PRO A 61 2.23 6.93 -16.06
C PRO A 61 2.16 5.40 -15.89
N PHE A 62 0.96 4.85 -15.92
CA PHE A 62 0.80 3.40 -15.95
C PHE A 62 1.49 2.79 -17.17
N ALA A 63 2.01 1.57 -17.01
CA ALA A 63 2.56 0.80 -18.12
C ALA A 63 1.51 0.64 -19.24
N ARG A 64 2.00 0.60 -20.48
CA ARG A 64 1.15 0.43 -21.67
C ARG A 64 1.68 -0.69 -22.53
N GLU A 65 0.77 -1.39 -23.19
CA GLU A 65 1.07 -2.34 -24.24
C GLU A 65 1.51 -1.61 -25.51
N TYR A 66 2.04 -2.38 -26.47
CA TYR A 66 2.50 -1.83 -27.75
C TYR A 66 1.40 -1.05 -28.50
N GLY A 67 0.15 -1.50 -28.41
CA GLY A 67 -1.02 -0.82 -28.99
C GLY A 67 -1.49 0.44 -28.25
N GLY A 68 -0.81 0.83 -27.16
CA GLY A 68 -1.12 2.04 -26.39
C GLY A 68 -2.19 1.88 -25.30
N MET A 69 -2.82 0.72 -25.19
CA MET A 69 -3.72 0.40 -24.09
C MET A 69 -2.95 0.25 -22.78
N LEU A 70 -3.63 0.44 -21.65
CA LEU A 70 -3.01 0.20 -20.35
C LEU A 70 -2.67 -1.28 -20.20
N ASP A 71 -1.43 -1.56 -19.84
CA ASP A 71 -0.98 -2.89 -19.51
C ASP A 71 -1.46 -3.29 -18.11
N ASN A 72 -1.83 -4.55 -17.96
CA ASN A 72 -2.19 -5.14 -16.68
C ASN A 72 -1.69 -6.58 -16.59
N ARG A 73 -1.54 -7.06 -15.37
CA ARG A 73 -0.98 -8.38 -15.10
C ARG A 73 -1.70 -9.09 -13.96
N SER A 74 -1.54 -10.40 -13.91
CA SER A 74 -1.84 -11.16 -12.71
C SER A 74 -0.76 -10.86 -11.66
N PHE A 75 -1.15 -10.52 -10.45
CA PHE A 75 -0.24 -10.19 -9.37
C PHE A 75 -0.85 -10.47 -7.99
N GLY A 76 -0.01 -10.84 -7.02
CA GLY A 76 -0.46 -11.04 -5.64
C GLY A 76 -1.47 -12.20 -5.46
N GLY A 77 -1.39 -13.24 -6.30
CA GLY A 77 -2.28 -14.40 -6.24
C GLY A 77 -3.61 -14.22 -7.00
N ALA A 78 -3.85 -13.07 -7.63
CA ALA A 78 -4.97 -12.92 -8.54
C ALA A 78 -4.77 -13.79 -9.79
N GLN A 79 -5.77 -14.60 -10.12
CA GLN A 79 -5.69 -15.52 -11.26
C GLN A 79 -6.17 -14.91 -12.58
N VAL A 80 -6.40 -13.61 -12.59
CA VAL A 80 -6.79 -12.80 -13.75
C VAL A 80 -5.92 -11.56 -13.82
N SER A 81 -5.76 -11.03 -15.02
CA SER A 81 -4.97 -9.83 -15.29
C SER A 81 -5.76 -8.58 -14.92
N ARG A 82 -5.66 -8.12 -13.69
CA ARG A 82 -6.37 -6.94 -13.18
C ARG A 82 -5.48 -5.90 -12.51
N THR A 83 -4.17 -6.15 -12.41
CA THR A 83 -3.25 -5.27 -11.68
C THR A 83 -2.60 -4.29 -12.64
N PHE A 84 -2.96 -3.01 -12.53
CA PHE A 84 -2.37 -1.90 -13.27
C PHE A 84 -1.17 -1.37 -12.51
N TYR A 85 -0.06 -1.09 -13.18
CA TYR A 85 1.22 -0.81 -12.54
C TYR A 85 2.04 0.26 -13.28
N ALA A 86 2.94 0.90 -12.56
CA ALA A 86 3.95 1.81 -13.08
C ALA A 86 5.35 1.32 -12.66
N LYS A 87 5.81 0.24 -13.26
CA LYS A 87 7.14 -0.42 -13.16
C LYS A 87 7.94 -0.09 -11.88
N GLY A 88 7.56 -0.66 -10.75
CA GLY A 88 8.23 -0.47 -9.46
C GLY A 88 7.92 0.84 -8.74
N GLN A 89 7.15 1.74 -9.31
CA GLN A 89 6.86 3.07 -8.76
C GLN A 89 5.36 3.37 -8.61
N THR A 90 4.51 2.36 -8.63
CA THR A 90 3.05 2.57 -8.69
C THR A 90 2.53 3.46 -7.56
N GLY A 91 2.92 3.21 -6.32
CA GLY A 91 2.48 4.01 -5.18
C GLY A 91 3.00 5.45 -5.23
N GLN A 92 4.25 5.64 -5.63
CA GLN A 92 4.84 6.97 -5.79
C GLN A 92 4.14 7.78 -6.88
N GLN A 93 3.88 7.17 -8.02
CA GLN A 93 3.24 7.86 -9.15
C GLN A 93 1.77 8.18 -8.86
N LEU A 94 1.04 7.29 -8.19
CA LEU A 94 -0.31 7.58 -7.71
C LEU A 94 -0.33 8.76 -6.71
N LEU A 95 0.64 8.80 -5.79
CA LEU A 95 0.75 9.92 -4.85
C LEU A 95 1.07 11.23 -5.57
N LEU A 96 2.02 11.23 -6.51
CA LEU A 96 2.39 12.43 -7.27
C LEU A 96 1.23 12.95 -8.13
N GLY A 97 0.47 12.06 -8.78
CA GLY A 97 -0.73 12.43 -9.53
C GLY A 97 -1.79 13.09 -8.63
N ALA A 98 -2.10 12.47 -7.51
CA ALA A 98 -3.04 13.02 -6.53
C ALA A 98 -2.55 14.34 -5.92
N TYR A 99 -1.26 14.44 -5.61
CA TYR A 99 -0.66 15.66 -5.06
C TYR A 99 -0.66 16.82 -6.07
N SER A 100 -0.42 16.53 -7.34
CA SER A 100 -0.50 17.54 -8.40
C SER A 100 -1.92 18.09 -8.56
N ALA A 101 -2.94 17.22 -8.50
CA ALA A 101 -4.33 17.62 -8.51
C ALA A 101 -4.69 18.45 -7.26
N LEU A 102 -4.21 18.07 -6.09
CA LEU A 102 -4.39 18.81 -4.85
C LEU A 102 -3.76 20.20 -4.92
N ASN A 103 -2.52 20.32 -5.43
CA ASN A 103 -1.84 21.60 -5.55
C ASN A 103 -2.59 22.59 -6.45
N ARG A 104 -3.26 22.11 -7.50
CA ARG A 104 -4.13 22.92 -8.32
C ARG A 104 -5.25 23.54 -7.50
N GLN A 105 -5.92 22.74 -6.65
CA GLN A 105 -6.99 23.22 -5.76
C GLN A 105 -6.47 24.18 -4.69
N ILE A 106 -5.25 24.00 -4.21
CA ILE A 106 -4.61 24.93 -3.28
C ILE A 106 -4.34 26.27 -3.99
N HIS A 107 -3.86 26.23 -5.22
CA HIS A 107 -3.61 27.44 -6.03
C HIS A 107 -4.91 28.21 -6.32
N GLU A 108 -5.98 27.52 -6.63
CA GLU A 108 -7.32 28.07 -6.82
C GLU A 108 -7.98 28.61 -5.53
N GLY A 109 -7.37 28.35 -4.38
CA GLY A 109 -7.88 28.79 -3.07
C GLY A 109 -9.05 27.97 -2.50
N THR A 110 -9.46 26.88 -3.17
CA THR A 110 -10.54 26.00 -2.70
C THR A 110 -10.09 25.07 -1.58
N VAL A 111 -8.79 24.80 -1.47
CA VAL A 111 -8.18 23.98 -0.43
C VAL A 111 -7.11 24.77 0.30
N LYS A 112 -7.15 24.73 1.63
CA LYS A 112 -6.11 25.25 2.50
C LYS A 112 -5.33 24.12 3.13
N MET A 113 -4.01 24.06 2.90
CA MET A 113 -3.13 23.03 3.39
C MET A 113 -2.36 23.52 4.62
N TYR A 114 -2.33 22.72 5.66
CA TYR A 114 -1.59 22.97 6.90
C TYR A 114 -0.45 21.98 7.07
N ASN A 115 0.70 22.29 6.48
CA ASN A 115 1.90 21.46 6.58
C ASN A 115 2.46 21.45 8.01
N ARG A 116 3.09 20.35 8.41
CA ARG A 116 3.73 20.18 9.73
C ARG A 116 2.78 20.48 10.90
N HIS A 117 1.52 20.06 10.76
CA HIS A 117 0.54 20.14 11.83
C HIS A 117 0.18 18.72 12.31
N GLU A 118 0.18 18.55 13.61
CA GLU A 118 -0.28 17.34 14.28
C GLU A 118 -1.71 17.54 14.79
N MET A 119 -2.59 16.57 14.54
CA MET A 119 -3.92 16.55 15.13
C MET A 119 -3.80 16.18 16.61
N LEU A 120 -4.20 17.08 17.48
CA LEU A 120 -4.21 16.88 18.93
C LEU A 120 -5.52 16.27 19.43
N ASP A 121 -6.65 16.67 18.85
CA ASP A 121 -7.95 16.19 19.29
C ASP A 121 -9.03 16.35 18.22
N LEU A 122 -10.10 15.57 18.35
CA LEU A 122 -11.34 15.70 17.60
C LEU A 122 -12.34 16.51 18.43
N VAL A 123 -12.91 17.56 17.85
CA VAL A 123 -13.95 18.34 18.50
C VAL A 123 -15.31 17.71 18.21
N VAL A 124 -15.97 17.26 19.28
CA VAL A 124 -17.32 16.69 19.22
C VAL A 124 -18.29 17.60 19.99
N VAL A 125 -19.36 18.02 19.34
CA VAL A 125 -20.42 18.85 19.94
C VAL A 125 -21.76 18.19 19.67
N ASN A 126 -22.52 17.90 20.70
CA ASN A 126 -23.81 17.21 20.62
C ASN A 126 -23.76 15.91 19.78
N GLY A 127 -22.70 15.10 19.96
CA GLY A 127 -22.53 13.85 19.24
C GLY A 127 -22.03 13.98 17.79
N HIS A 128 -21.76 15.19 17.31
CA HIS A 128 -21.28 15.44 15.94
C HIS A 128 -19.82 15.90 15.92
N ALA A 129 -19.02 15.35 15.02
CA ALA A 129 -17.67 15.83 14.74
C ALA A 129 -17.76 17.20 14.05
N LYS A 130 -17.28 18.24 14.72
CA LYS A 130 -17.38 19.64 14.30
C LYS A 130 -16.04 20.30 13.99
N GLY A 131 -14.97 19.58 14.05
CA GLY A 131 -13.65 20.10 13.74
C GLY A 131 -12.53 19.34 14.45
N ILE A 132 -11.34 19.90 14.35
CA ILE A 132 -10.13 19.36 14.98
C ILE A 132 -9.32 20.45 15.67
N ILE A 133 -8.49 20.04 16.61
CA ILE A 133 -7.45 20.88 17.21
C ILE A 133 -6.11 20.37 16.70
N THR A 134 -5.27 21.27 16.22
CA THR A 134 -3.94 20.96 15.72
C THR A 134 -2.87 21.75 16.45
N ARG A 135 -1.65 21.20 16.43
CA ARG A 135 -0.43 21.87 16.84
C ARG A 135 0.51 22.03 15.64
N ASN A 136 0.96 23.25 15.41
CA ASN A 136 2.05 23.49 14.47
C ASN A 136 3.36 22.94 15.08
N LEU A 137 4.00 22.00 14.41
CA LEU A 137 5.21 21.32 14.91
C LEU A 137 6.48 22.20 14.84
N VAL A 138 6.41 23.34 14.15
CA VAL A 138 7.53 24.29 14.05
C VAL A 138 7.43 25.35 15.15
N THR A 139 6.24 25.95 15.33
CA THR A 139 6.04 27.08 16.23
C THR A 139 5.45 26.69 17.59
N GLY A 140 4.88 25.48 17.72
CA GLY A 140 4.13 25.04 18.89
C GLY A 140 2.71 25.62 18.97
N GLU A 141 2.31 26.50 18.08
CA GLU A 141 1.00 27.16 18.09
C GLU A 141 -0.12 26.13 18.00
N ILE A 142 -1.17 26.31 18.83
CA ILE A 142 -2.36 25.47 18.82
C ILE A 142 -3.46 26.20 18.05
N LYS A 143 -4.06 25.51 17.05
CA LYS A 143 -5.13 26.02 16.22
C LYS A 143 -6.39 25.18 16.32
N ARG A 144 -7.53 25.85 16.23
CA ARG A 144 -8.85 25.22 16.10
C ARG A 144 -9.32 25.34 14.66
N HIS A 145 -9.79 24.24 14.11
CA HIS A 145 -10.36 24.18 12.76
C HIS A 145 -11.79 23.70 12.87
N ALA A 146 -12.77 24.60 12.64
CA ALA A 146 -14.18 24.24 12.58
C ALA A 146 -14.51 23.68 11.20
N ALA A 147 -15.36 22.65 11.15
CA ALA A 147 -15.78 22.02 9.90
C ALA A 147 -17.17 21.37 10.05
N HIS A 148 -17.88 21.25 8.95
CA HIS A 148 -19.14 20.50 8.89
C HIS A 148 -18.94 18.99 8.91
N ALA A 149 -17.78 18.52 8.42
CA ALA A 149 -17.38 17.12 8.44
C ALA A 149 -15.87 17.00 8.70
N VAL A 150 -15.45 15.89 9.29
CA VAL A 150 -14.04 15.55 9.52
C VAL A 150 -13.77 14.20 8.89
N ILE A 151 -12.80 14.14 7.97
CA ILE A 151 -12.36 12.92 7.30
C ILE A 151 -10.99 12.56 7.83
N LEU A 152 -10.83 11.34 8.37
CA LEU A 152 -9.56 10.79 8.77
C LEU A 152 -9.00 9.95 7.62
N ALA A 153 -7.99 10.47 6.93
CA ALA A 153 -7.30 9.79 5.83
C ALA A 153 -5.81 9.59 6.17
N THR A 154 -5.54 9.17 7.40
CA THR A 154 -4.19 9.10 7.99
C THR A 154 -3.42 7.82 7.64
N GLY A 155 -3.99 6.99 6.78
CA GLY A 155 -3.39 5.71 6.37
C GLY A 155 -3.38 4.68 7.50
N GLY A 156 -2.52 3.68 7.34
CA GLY A 156 -2.34 2.63 8.34
C GLY A 156 -1.50 3.07 9.54
N TYR A 157 -1.27 2.15 10.44
CA TYR A 157 -0.53 2.38 11.69
C TYR A 157 0.63 1.39 11.87
N GLY A 158 1.31 1.04 10.78
CA GLY A 158 2.44 0.11 10.80
C GLY A 158 3.55 0.48 11.80
N ASN A 159 3.76 1.77 12.07
CA ASN A 159 4.75 2.23 13.03
C ASN A 159 4.37 2.07 14.52
N VAL A 160 3.26 1.41 14.81
CA VAL A 160 2.98 0.83 16.12
C VAL A 160 3.89 -0.38 16.39
N TYR A 161 4.30 -1.07 15.33
CA TYR A 161 5.19 -2.22 15.39
C TYR A 161 6.66 -1.81 15.20
N PHE A 162 7.55 -2.60 15.76
CA PHE A 162 8.98 -2.43 15.56
C PHE A 162 9.38 -2.68 14.10
N LEU A 163 10.08 -1.73 13.49
CA LEU A 163 10.57 -1.78 12.11
C LEU A 163 9.47 -2.10 11.06
N SER A 164 8.57 -1.17 10.89
CA SER A 164 7.58 -1.20 9.81
C SER A 164 8.19 -0.83 8.45
N THR A 165 7.59 -1.34 7.36
CA THR A 165 7.88 -0.90 5.99
C THR A 165 7.08 0.36 5.60
N ASN A 166 6.16 0.81 6.43
CA ASN A 166 5.33 1.99 6.18
C ASN A 166 6.12 3.30 6.40
N ALA A 167 5.60 4.39 5.85
CA ALA A 167 6.12 5.73 6.15
C ALA A 167 6.04 6.02 7.65
N MET A 168 6.99 6.80 8.17
CA MET A 168 7.10 7.11 9.61
C MET A 168 5.84 7.77 10.19
N LEU A 169 5.08 8.49 9.38
CA LEU A 169 3.81 9.11 9.80
C LEU A 169 2.62 8.12 9.84
N SER A 170 2.81 6.87 9.41
CA SER A 170 1.80 5.81 9.53
C SER A 170 1.73 5.30 10.97
N ASN A 171 1.36 6.20 11.88
CA ASN A 171 1.12 5.91 13.30
C ASN A 171 -0.38 6.08 13.62
N VAL A 172 -0.81 5.54 14.72
CA VAL A 172 -2.24 5.50 15.09
C VAL A 172 -2.73 6.79 15.76
N THR A 173 -1.91 7.82 15.92
CA THR A 173 -2.17 8.96 16.81
C THR A 173 -3.51 9.64 16.55
N ALA A 174 -3.81 10.05 15.31
CA ALA A 174 -5.07 10.74 14.99
C ALA A 174 -6.29 9.80 15.13
N SER A 175 -6.18 8.56 14.66
CA SER A 175 -7.25 7.56 14.80
C SER A 175 -7.51 7.23 16.25
N TRP A 176 -6.48 7.13 17.09
CA TRP A 176 -6.61 6.91 18.52
C TRP A 176 -7.32 8.08 19.22
N ARG A 177 -6.99 9.32 18.86
CA ARG A 177 -7.67 10.51 19.40
C ARG A 177 -9.15 10.54 19.04
N ALA A 178 -9.50 10.20 17.80
CA ALA A 178 -10.88 10.06 17.39
C ALA A 178 -11.61 8.93 18.15
N HIS A 179 -10.94 7.79 18.34
CA HIS A 179 -11.48 6.68 19.12
C HIS A 179 -11.78 7.08 20.56
N LYS A 180 -10.92 7.81 21.22
CA LYS A 180 -11.17 8.37 22.56
C LYS A 180 -12.37 9.30 22.62
N ARG A 181 -12.82 9.84 21.49
CA ARG A 181 -14.03 10.66 21.35
C ARG A 181 -15.24 9.88 20.88
N GLY A 182 -15.17 8.54 20.84
CA GLY A 182 -16.29 7.66 20.55
C GLY A 182 -16.33 7.07 19.15
N ALA A 183 -15.32 7.33 18.30
CA ALA A 183 -15.23 6.67 17.00
C ALA A 183 -14.87 5.18 17.17
N TYR A 184 -15.51 4.31 16.38
CA TYR A 184 -15.20 2.88 16.40
C TYR A 184 -13.99 2.55 15.54
N PHE A 185 -13.20 1.55 15.97
CA PHE A 185 -12.23 0.85 15.13
C PHE A 185 -12.89 -0.36 14.48
N ALA A 186 -12.68 -0.52 13.18
CA ALA A 186 -13.12 -1.69 12.45
C ALA A 186 -11.92 -2.58 12.12
N ASN A 187 -12.10 -3.89 12.25
CA ASN A 187 -11.13 -4.92 11.85
C ASN A 187 -9.69 -4.68 12.35
N PRO A 188 -9.46 -4.42 13.65
CA PRO A 188 -8.11 -4.11 14.17
C PRO A 188 -7.14 -5.30 14.10
N CYS A 189 -7.65 -6.51 13.85
CA CYS A 189 -6.84 -7.71 13.69
C CYS A 189 -6.17 -7.85 12.32
N TYR A 190 -6.53 -7.03 11.34
CA TYR A 190 -5.94 -7.11 10.01
C TYR A 190 -4.55 -6.46 10.01
N THR A 191 -3.55 -7.33 10.01
CA THR A 191 -2.14 -6.96 9.93
C THR A 191 -1.56 -7.56 8.65
N GLN A 192 -1.00 -6.70 7.79
CA GLN A 192 -0.28 -7.17 6.61
C GLN A 192 1.21 -7.20 6.90
N ILE A 193 1.84 -8.34 6.68
CA ILE A 193 3.28 -8.51 6.69
C ILE A 193 3.77 -8.40 5.24
N HIS A 194 4.81 -7.59 5.01
CA HIS A 194 5.45 -7.46 3.71
C HIS A 194 6.75 -8.26 3.71
N PRO A 195 6.78 -9.49 3.17
CA PRO A 195 7.94 -10.37 3.27
C PRO A 195 9.10 -9.96 2.35
N THR A 196 8.81 -9.19 1.30
CA THR A 196 9.81 -8.76 0.32
C THR A 196 10.46 -7.46 0.79
N CYS A 197 11.33 -7.55 1.80
CA CYS A 197 12.04 -6.41 2.34
C CYS A 197 13.49 -6.79 2.68
N ILE A 198 14.36 -5.77 2.74
CA ILE A 198 15.72 -5.93 3.22
C ILE A 198 15.68 -6.07 4.75
N PRO A 199 16.30 -7.09 5.34
CA PRO A 199 16.33 -7.24 6.80
C PRO A 199 17.06 -6.08 7.48
N GLN A 200 16.93 -6.00 8.78
CA GLN A 200 17.62 -4.99 9.57
C GLN A 200 19.15 -5.15 9.39
N SER A 201 19.81 -4.06 9.03
CA SER A 201 21.25 -4.03 8.75
C SER A 201 22.07 -3.25 9.79
N GLY A 202 21.42 -2.65 10.79
CA GLY A 202 22.10 -1.89 11.84
C GLY A 202 21.15 -1.36 12.90
N ASP A 203 21.73 -0.95 14.05
CA ASP A 203 20.97 -0.54 15.25
C ASP A 203 20.15 0.75 15.05
N TYR A 204 20.56 1.59 14.12
CA TYR A 204 19.92 2.88 13.85
C TYR A 204 18.91 2.84 12.70
N GLN A 205 18.64 1.68 12.14
CA GLN A 205 17.65 1.55 11.08
C GLN A 205 16.25 1.77 11.65
N SER A 206 15.58 2.82 11.19
CA SER A 206 14.27 3.23 11.71
C SER A 206 13.08 2.53 11.06
N LYS A 207 13.29 1.90 9.91
CA LYS A 207 12.27 1.12 9.19
C LYS A 207 12.89 0.09 8.27
N LEU A 208 12.12 -0.92 7.87
CA LEU A 208 12.52 -1.88 6.84
C LEU A 208 12.41 -1.25 5.45
N THR A 209 13.38 -1.52 4.60
CA THR A 209 13.36 -1.10 3.20
C THR A 209 12.64 -2.15 2.36
N LEU A 210 11.61 -1.72 1.64
CA LEU A 210 10.91 -2.58 0.68
C LEU A 210 11.78 -2.89 -0.53
N MET A 211 11.74 -4.14 -0.95
CA MET A 211 12.16 -4.56 -2.30
C MET A 211 10.94 -4.66 -3.20
N SER A 212 11.14 -4.51 -4.50
CA SER A 212 10.03 -4.65 -5.45
C SER A 212 9.47 -6.07 -5.44
N GLU A 213 8.17 -6.19 -5.24
CA GLU A 213 7.48 -7.48 -5.38
C GLU A 213 7.52 -8.02 -6.82
N SER A 214 7.79 -7.16 -7.81
CA SER A 214 8.02 -7.58 -9.19
C SER A 214 9.16 -8.58 -9.34
N LEU A 215 10.12 -8.58 -8.40
CA LEU A 215 11.19 -9.58 -8.37
C LEU A 215 10.65 -11.02 -8.29
N ARG A 216 9.49 -11.23 -7.66
CA ARG A 216 8.87 -12.55 -7.59
C ARG A 216 8.17 -12.97 -8.89
N ASN A 217 7.76 -12.01 -9.70
CA ASN A 217 7.14 -12.28 -11.00
C ASN A 217 8.17 -12.43 -12.11
N ASP A 218 9.23 -11.62 -12.06
CA ASP A 218 10.23 -11.49 -13.13
C ASP A 218 11.54 -12.22 -12.79
N GLY A 219 11.68 -12.70 -11.56
CA GLY A 219 12.85 -13.42 -11.04
C GLY A 219 12.47 -14.70 -10.32
N ARG A 220 13.50 -15.40 -9.85
CA ARG A 220 13.34 -16.63 -9.06
C ARG A 220 13.90 -16.43 -7.66
N VAL A 221 13.19 -16.89 -6.66
CA VAL A 221 13.59 -16.79 -5.24
C VAL A 221 14.11 -18.15 -4.76
N TRP A 222 15.32 -18.16 -4.22
CA TRP A 222 15.97 -19.37 -3.73
C TRP A 222 16.72 -19.13 -2.43
N VAL A 223 17.03 -20.21 -1.76
CA VAL A 223 17.95 -20.27 -0.62
C VAL A 223 18.99 -21.33 -0.84
N PRO A 224 20.20 -21.23 -0.23
CA PRO A 224 21.16 -22.33 -0.25
C PRO A 224 20.54 -23.60 0.36
N LYS A 225 20.78 -24.76 -0.26
CA LYS A 225 20.36 -26.05 0.28
C LYS A 225 21.10 -26.41 1.57
N ASP A 226 22.37 -26.03 1.64
CA ASP A 226 23.24 -26.30 2.80
C ASP A 226 23.22 -25.11 3.77
N LYS A 227 23.01 -25.40 5.04
CA LYS A 227 22.95 -24.40 6.11
C LYS A 227 24.30 -23.71 6.33
N ALA A 228 25.41 -24.42 6.23
CA ALA A 228 26.73 -23.83 6.41
C ALA A 228 27.07 -22.86 5.26
N VAL A 229 26.59 -23.15 4.05
CA VAL A 229 26.69 -22.23 2.90
C VAL A 229 25.83 -20.98 3.12
N ALA A 230 24.62 -21.16 3.66
CA ALA A 230 23.74 -20.02 4.00
C ALA A 230 24.38 -19.09 5.06
N GLU A 231 25.03 -19.67 6.08
CA GLU A 231 25.73 -18.90 7.12
C GLU A 231 26.95 -18.13 6.56
N LYS A 232 27.72 -18.72 5.63
CA LYS A 232 28.81 -18.04 4.94
C LYS A 232 28.32 -16.88 4.08
N LEU A 233 27.22 -17.09 3.36
CA LEU A 233 26.57 -16.04 2.56
C LEU A 233 26.10 -14.88 3.45
N GLN A 234 25.46 -15.18 4.58
CA GLN A 234 24.99 -14.18 5.53
C GLN A 234 26.14 -13.37 6.13
N ARG A 235 27.31 -14.00 6.39
CA ARG A 235 28.52 -13.32 6.89
C ARG A 235 29.29 -12.57 5.80
N GLY A 236 28.86 -12.67 4.55
CA GLY A 236 29.55 -12.03 3.41
C GLY A 236 30.88 -12.69 3.03
N GLU A 237 31.14 -13.91 3.49
CA GLU A 237 32.34 -14.69 3.13
C GLU A 237 32.28 -15.19 1.69
N ILE A 238 31.08 -15.38 1.17
CA ILE A 238 30.78 -15.76 -0.22
C ILE A 238 29.65 -14.89 -0.75
N THR A 239 29.51 -14.83 -2.08
CA THR A 239 28.40 -14.14 -2.76
C THR A 239 27.40 -15.14 -3.33
N ALA A 240 26.23 -14.66 -3.74
CA ALA A 240 25.21 -15.49 -4.38
C ALA A 240 25.72 -16.15 -5.68
N ASN A 241 26.67 -15.52 -6.37
CA ASN A 241 27.25 -16.03 -7.61
C ASN A 241 28.20 -17.21 -7.39
N ASP A 242 28.74 -17.35 -6.18
CA ASP A 242 29.65 -18.45 -5.83
C ASP A 242 28.89 -19.75 -5.53
N ILE A 243 27.57 -19.72 -5.49
CA ILE A 243 26.72 -20.88 -5.21
C ILE A 243 26.18 -21.44 -6.51
N ALA A 244 26.57 -22.68 -6.80
CA ALA A 244 26.15 -23.37 -8.02
C ALA A 244 24.64 -23.54 -8.10
N GLU A 245 24.06 -23.55 -9.30
CA GLU A 245 22.61 -23.68 -9.52
C GLU A 245 22.04 -24.94 -8.86
N GLY A 246 22.79 -26.05 -8.88
CA GLY A 246 22.38 -27.30 -8.23
C GLY A 246 22.27 -27.25 -6.72
N ASP A 247 22.92 -26.26 -6.07
CA ASP A 247 22.93 -26.07 -4.62
C ASP A 247 21.89 -25.04 -4.15
N ARG A 248 21.10 -24.52 -5.07
CA ARG A 248 19.99 -23.59 -4.81
C ARG A 248 18.67 -24.33 -4.64
N ASP A 249 17.93 -24.04 -3.58
CA ASP A 249 16.55 -24.50 -3.37
C ASP A 249 15.56 -23.40 -3.77
N TYR A 250 14.89 -23.59 -4.88
CA TYR A 250 13.80 -22.75 -5.35
C TYR A 250 12.48 -23.17 -4.65
N PHE A 251 12.44 -23.00 -3.36
CA PHE A 251 11.40 -23.56 -2.50
C PHE A 251 9.99 -23.05 -2.80
N LEU A 252 9.82 -21.83 -3.32
CA LEU A 252 8.51 -21.29 -3.72
C LEU A 252 7.94 -22.10 -4.89
N GLU A 253 8.74 -22.34 -5.92
CA GLU A 253 8.35 -23.13 -7.09
C GLU A 253 8.00 -24.57 -6.71
N ARG A 254 8.78 -25.14 -5.81
CA ARG A 254 8.57 -26.52 -5.33
C ARG A 254 7.33 -26.68 -4.44
N ARG A 255 7.06 -25.69 -3.55
CA ARG A 255 5.93 -25.77 -2.60
C ARG A 255 4.63 -25.21 -3.17
N TYR A 256 4.71 -24.28 -4.06
CA TYR A 256 3.58 -23.51 -4.58
C TYR A 256 3.62 -23.38 -6.11
N PRO A 257 3.61 -24.51 -6.84
CA PRO A 257 3.75 -24.49 -8.30
C PRO A 257 2.62 -23.71 -9.02
N SER A 258 1.48 -23.52 -8.37
CA SER A 258 0.35 -22.76 -8.92
C SER A 258 0.52 -21.23 -8.86
N PHE A 259 1.51 -20.73 -8.15
CA PHE A 259 1.75 -19.30 -8.07
C PHE A 259 2.68 -18.75 -9.18
N GLY A 260 3.11 -19.63 -10.06
CA GLY A 260 4.12 -19.26 -11.07
C GLY A 260 5.50 -19.02 -10.42
N ASN A 261 6.42 -18.60 -11.22
CA ASN A 261 7.79 -18.32 -10.78
C ASN A 261 7.86 -17.15 -9.81
#